data_5abf6cc0de41e566bf3ae86ee5a53b8a
#
_entry.id   5abf6cc0de41e566bf3ae86ee5a53b8a
#
_cell.length_a   1.000
_cell.length_b   1.000
_cell.length_c   1.000
_cell.angle_alpha   90.00
_cell.angle_beta   90.00
_cell.angle_gamma   90.00
#
_symmetry.space_group_name_H-M   'P 1'
#
loop_
_entity.id
_entity.type
_entity.pdbx_description
1 polymer ?
#
loop_
_entity_poly.entity_id
_entity_poly.type
_entity_poly.pdbx_seq_one_letter_code
_entity_poly.pdbx_strand_id
1 'polypeptide(L)'
;LKPAYFEDLENSYLIDVRQREIFEISTIEGAVNIPIAQLRNRINEVPRDKKVILFCNTGYTSYNASRILIQNGFNNVYSLCGGISLYKELVKDKKGILTMPQRVATHAAVSNSADVIKVDASGLQCPGPIMKVASKIAELNEGSIIEVTSTDRGFKSDIGAWCKTTGNSLLDLKTEKKVITALIQKGGKPAVIENSSGNGQTIVVFSNDLDKALAALIIANGAKAAGKDVTLFFTFWGLNILRKPQIRVKKGIIDKMFGLMMPEGAEKLTLSKMNMLGAGSLMMKWVMKQKNVSTLNEILTQAREAGIKFIACNMSMDVMGIKPEELIDGVEIGGVAKYIEAVSYTHLR
;
A
#
# COMPACT_ATOMS: atom_id res chain seq x y z
N LEU A 1 3.72 -23.63 -15.95
CA LEU A 1 2.44 -22.98 -15.62
C LEU A 1 1.82 -22.42 -16.89
N LYS A 2 0.53 -22.67 -17.10
CA LYS A 2 -0.19 -22.18 -18.27
C LYS A 2 -0.90 -20.87 -17.93
N PRO A 3 -0.78 -19.78 -18.72
CA PRO A 3 -1.60 -18.59 -18.54
C PRO A 3 -3.04 -18.86 -18.98
N ALA A 4 -4.00 -18.21 -18.36
CA ALA A 4 -5.37 -18.12 -18.83
C ALA A 4 -5.70 -16.67 -19.20
N TYR A 5 -6.49 -16.50 -20.22
CA TYR A 5 -6.94 -15.20 -20.69
C TYR A 5 -8.45 -15.05 -20.46
N PHE A 6 -9.00 -13.88 -20.75
CA PHE A 6 -10.40 -13.57 -20.49
C PHE A 6 -11.38 -14.57 -21.18
N GLU A 7 -11.06 -15.00 -22.38
CA GLU A 7 -11.88 -15.92 -23.19
C GLU A 7 -11.89 -17.35 -22.60
N ASP A 8 -10.96 -17.65 -21.72
CA ASP A 8 -10.79 -18.97 -21.09
C ASP A 8 -11.72 -19.21 -19.88
N LEU A 9 -12.46 -18.18 -19.42
CA LEU A 9 -13.22 -18.25 -18.17
C LEU A 9 -14.51 -19.09 -18.31
N GLU A 10 -15.09 -19.14 -19.50
CA GLU A 10 -16.29 -19.95 -19.78
C GLU A 10 -15.96 -21.44 -19.58
N ASN A 11 -16.85 -22.15 -18.90
CA ASN A 11 -16.72 -23.58 -18.57
C ASN A 11 -15.51 -23.95 -17.70
N SER A 12 -14.94 -22.99 -16.97
CA SER A 12 -13.84 -23.22 -16.05
C SER A 12 -14.29 -23.12 -14.60
N TYR A 13 -13.58 -23.83 -13.70
CA TYR A 13 -13.76 -23.67 -12.26
C TYR A 13 -12.87 -22.54 -11.77
N LEU A 14 -13.50 -21.44 -11.36
CA LEU A 14 -12.80 -20.20 -10.99
C LEU A 14 -12.53 -20.17 -9.49
N ILE A 15 -11.28 -19.91 -9.10
CA ILE A 15 -10.88 -19.78 -7.69
C ILE A 15 -10.30 -18.38 -7.45
N ASP A 16 -10.96 -17.62 -6.59
CA ASP A 16 -10.42 -16.38 -6.04
C ASP A 16 -9.57 -16.70 -4.82
N VAL A 17 -8.26 -16.47 -4.92
CA VAL A 17 -7.31 -16.79 -3.85
C VAL A 17 -7.03 -15.61 -2.91
N ARG A 18 -7.81 -14.53 -3.04
CA ARG A 18 -7.74 -13.37 -2.16
C ARG A 18 -8.40 -13.66 -0.81
N GLN A 19 -8.16 -12.79 0.15
CA GLN A 19 -8.85 -12.84 1.44
C GLN A 19 -10.37 -12.74 1.26
N ARG A 20 -11.12 -13.37 2.16
CA ARG A 20 -12.58 -13.45 2.09
C ARG A 20 -13.24 -12.07 2.03
N GLU A 21 -12.73 -11.13 2.78
CA GLU A 21 -13.22 -9.75 2.84
C GLU A 21 -13.11 -9.05 1.48
N ILE A 22 -12.04 -9.35 0.72
CA ILE A 22 -11.82 -8.78 -0.62
C ILE A 22 -12.72 -9.48 -1.65
N PHE A 23 -12.91 -10.78 -1.51
CA PHE A 23 -13.82 -11.55 -2.35
C PHE A 23 -15.27 -11.06 -2.21
N GLU A 24 -15.73 -10.81 -0.97
CA GLU A 24 -17.07 -10.32 -0.67
C GLU A 24 -17.35 -8.92 -1.24
N ILE A 25 -16.30 -8.08 -1.39
CA ILE A 25 -16.43 -6.76 -2.01
C ILE A 25 -16.65 -6.87 -3.52
N SER A 26 -15.87 -7.70 -4.19
CA SER A 26 -16.02 -7.91 -5.64
C SER A 26 -15.21 -9.10 -6.11
N THR A 27 -15.78 -9.94 -6.94
CA THR A 27 -15.13 -11.09 -7.57
C THR A 27 -15.59 -11.28 -9.01
N ILE A 28 -15.09 -12.31 -9.68
CA ILE A 28 -15.60 -12.75 -10.98
C ILE A 28 -16.81 -13.65 -10.71
N GLU A 29 -17.90 -13.46 -11.45
CA GLU A 29 -19.12 -14.24 -11.30
C GLU A 29 -18.85 -15.75 -11.42
N GLY A 30 -19.44 -16.54 -10.53
CA GLY A 30 -19.22 -17.99 -10.47
C GLY A 30 -17.93 -18.42 -9.79
N ALA A 31 -17.10 -17.51 -9.28
CA ALA A 31 -15.87 -17.86 -8.59
C ALA A 31 -16.11 -18.32 -7.15
N VAL A 32 -15.33 -19.32 -6.74
CA VAL A 32 -15.28 -19.83 -5.36
C VAL A 32 -14.11 -19.17 -4.63
N ASN A 33 -14.32 -18.74 -3.39
CA ASN A 33 -13.22 -18.16 -2.59
C ASN A 33 -12.47 -19.24 -1.79
N ILE A 34 -11.21 -19.43 -2.13
CA ILE A 34 -10.27 -20.25 -1.37
C ILE A 34 -8.99 -19.43 -1.16
N PRO A 35 -8.89 -18.66 -0.07
CA PRO A 35 -7.68 -17.89 0.20
C PRO A 35 -6.42 -18.74 0.15
N ILE A 36 -5.33 -18.19 -0.41
CA ILE A 36 -4.09 -18.96 -0.60
C ILE A 36 -3.58 -19.62 0.70
N ALA A 37 -3.78 -18.95 1.85
CA ALA A 37 -3.41 -19.48 3.16
C ALA A 37 -4.18 -20.75 3.54
N GLN A 38 -5.40 -20.92 3.02
CA GLN A 38 -6.27 -22.08 3.28
C GLN A 38 -6.21 -23.14 2.17
N LEU A 39 -5.62 -22.82 1.02
CA LEU A 39 -5.69 -23.67 -0.17
C LEU A 39 -5.15 -25.08 0.05
N ARG A 40 -4.08 -25.24 0.85
CA ARG A 40 -3.53 -26.57 1.17
C ARG A 40 -4.50 -27.41 1.99
N ASN A 41 -5.22 -26.83 2.92
CA ASN A 41 -6.16 -27.52 3.80
C ASN A 41 -7.50 -27.81 3.10
N ARG A 42 -7.83 -27.01 2.08
CA ARG A 42 -9.08 -27.10 1.32
C ARG A 42 -8.88 -27.63 -0.10
N ILE A 43 -7.76 -28.29 -0.35
CA ILE A 43 -7.38 -28.77 -1.68
C ILE A 43 -8.38 -29.81 -2.24
N ASN A 44 -9.05 -30.55 -1.36
CA ASN A 44 -10.06 -31.54 -1.73
C ASN A 44 -11.37 -30.92 -2.26
N GLU A 45 -11.58 -29.62 -2.08
CA GLU A 45 -12.73 -28.89 -2.63
C GLU A 45 -12.52 -28.55 -4.11
N VAL A 46 -11.29 -28.65 -4.63
CA VAL A 46 -10.94 -28.32 -6.01
C VAL A 46 -11.18 -29.52 -6.91
N PRO A 47 -12.01 -29.41 -7.95
CA PRO A 47 -12.29 -30.51 -8.87
C PRO A 47 -11.05 -30.84 -9.71
N ARG A 48 -10.75 -32.14 -9.85
CA ARG A 48 -9.57 -32.64 -10.59
C ARG A 48 -9.84 -32.83 -12.08
N ASP A 49 -11.09 -32.97 -12.45
CA ASP A 49 -11.60 -33.23 -13.80
C ASP A 49 -11.88 -31.96 -14.60
N LYS A 50 -11.90 -30.79 -13.94
CA LYS A 50 -12.21 -29.51 -14.58
C LYS A 50 -10.95 -28.68 -14.87
N LYS A 51 -11.10 -27.74 -15.82
CA LYS A 51 -10.15 -26.66 -16.01
C LYS A 51 -10.26 -25.71 -14.83
N VAL A 52 -9.20 -25.56 -14.04
CA VAL A 52 -9.17 -24.70 -12.85
C VAL A 52 -8.38 -23.43 -13.16
N ILE A 53 -9.03 -22.28 -13.02
CA ILE A 53 -8.37 -20.98 -13.20
C ILE A 53 -8.36 -20.25 -11.87
N LEU A 54 -7.16 -19.92 -11.39
CA LEU A 54 -6.98 -19.16 -10.18
C LEU A 54 -6.71 -17.69 -10.52
N PHE A 55 -7.24 -16.78 -9.72
CA PHE A 55 -6.95 -15.37 -9.86
C PHE A 55 -6.80 -14.67 -8.50
N CYS A 56 -6.05 -13.57 -8.52
CA CYS A 56 -5.94 -12.60 -7.44
C CYS A 56 -6.06 -11.19 -8.02
N ASN A 57 -5.56 -10.16 -7.37
CA ASN A 57 -5.64 -8.80 -7.93
C ASN A 57 -4.85 -8.65 -9.25
N THR A 58 -3.57 -9.07 -9.27
CA THR A 58 -2.63 -8.79 -10.37
C THR A 58 -2.00 -10.02 -11.00
N GLY A 59 -2.27 -11.24 -10.48
CA GLY A 59 -1.71 -12.49 -11.00
C GLY A 59 -0.59 -13.12 -10.15
N TYR A 60 0.09 -12.37 -9.27
CA TYR A 60 1.22 -12.89 -8.49
C TYR A 60 0.80 -13.96 -7.45
N THR A 61 -0.19 -13.68 -6.62
CA THR A 61 -0.68 -14.62 -5.60
C THR A 61 -1.33 -15.85 -6.24
N SER A 62 -2.07 -15.68 -7.33
CA SER A 62 -2.68 -16.78 -8.08
C SER A 62 -1.65 -17.67 -8.77
N TYR A 63 -0.53 -17.10 -9.23
CA TYR A 63 0.61 -17.89 -9.70
C TYR A 63 1.14 -18.84 -8.62
N ASN A 64 1.38 -18.33 -7.40
CA ASN A 64 1.84 -19.15 -6.28
C ASN A 64 0.81 -20.23 -5.88
N ALA A 65 -0.47 -19.87 -5.85
CA ALA A 65 -1.57 -20.80 -5.60
C ALA A 65 -1.67 -21.90 -6.66
N SER A 66 -1.49 -21.56 -7.93
CA SER A 66 -1.44 -22.54 -9.03
C SER A 66 -0.29 -23.55 -8.84
N ARG A 67 0.88 -23.08 -8.37
CA ARG A 67 2.02 -23.96 -8.05
C ARG A 67 1.68 -24.95 -6.95
N ILE A 68 0.92 -24.55 -5.94
CA ILE A 68 0.46 -25.45 -4.88
C ILE A 68 -0.41 -26.57 -5.49
N LEU A 69 -1.38 -26.26 -6.33
CA LEU A 69 -2.24 -27.27 -6.96
C LEU A 69 -1.44 -28.21 -7.86
N ILE A 70 -0.56 -27.70 -8.70
CA ILE A 70 0.29 -28.49 -9.60
C ILE A 70 1.15 -29.48 -8.79
N GLN A 71 1.77 -29.02 -7.70
CA GLN A 71 2.57 -29.88 -6.81
C GLN A 71 1.75 -30.97 -6.12
N ASN A 72 0.43 -30.80 -6.02
CA ASN A 72 -0.51 -31.80 -5.48
C ASN A 72 -1.22 -32.61 -6.58
N GLY A 73 -0.64 -32.65 -7.79
CA GLY A 73 -1.07 -33.55 -8.87
C GLY A 73 -2.24 -33.03 -9.73
N PHE A 74 -2.54 -31.73 -9.68
CA PHE A 74 -3.51 -31.13 -10.59
C PHE A 74 -2.85 -30.80 -11.93
N ASN A 75 -3.39 -31.33 -13.03
CA ASN A 75 -2.79 -31.20 -14.36
C ASN A 75 -3.38 -30.05 -15.20
N ASN A 76 -4.60 -29.62 -14.90
CA ASN A 76 -5.36 -28.64 -15.68
C ASN A 76 -5.56 -27.33 -14.93
N VAL A 77 -4.44 -26.72 -14.50
CA VAL A 77 -4.40 -25.54 -13.64
C VAL A 77 -3.79 -24.34 -14.38
N TYR A 78 -4.46 -23.22 -14.28
CA TYR A 78 -4.09 -21.96 -14.96
C TYR A 78 -4.11 -20.79 -13.95
N SER A 79 -3.39 -19.73 -14.27
CA SER A 79 -3.48 -18.44 -13.58
C SER A 79 -3.96 -17.37 -14.52
N LEU A 80 -4.99 -16.60 -14.13
CA LEU A 80 -5.55 -15.51 -14.93
C LEU A 80 -4.51 -14.39 -15.07
N CYS A 81 -4.15 -14.08 -16.32
CA CYS A 81 -3.23 -13.01 -16.64
C CYS A 81 -3.79 -11.66 -16.19
N GLY A 82 -2.96 -10.86 -15.50
CA GLY A 82 -3.38 -9.55 -14.98
C GLY A 82 -4.39 -9.60 -13.82
N GLY A 83 -4.86 -10.80 -13.45
CA GLY A 83 -5.81 -11.00 -12.36
C GLY A 83 -7.15 -10.28 -12.58
N ILE A 84 -7.89 -10.06 -11.48
CA ILE A 84 -9.19 -9.39 -11.52
C ILE A 84 -9.10 -7.90 -11.94
N SER A 85 -7.95 -7.27 -11.75
CA SER A 85 -7.77 -5.86 -12.15
C SER A 85 -7.87 -5.69 -13.67
N LEU A 86 -7.12 -6.49 -14.43
CA LEU A 86 -7.20 -6.48 -15.89
C LEU A 86 -8.56 -6.98 -16.39
N TYR A 87 -9.13 -8.00 -15.74
CA TYR A 87 -10.47 -8.48 -16.04
C TYR A 87 -11.52 -7.36 -15.98
N LYS A 88 -11.49 -6.56 -14.90
CA LYS A 88 -12.43 -5.44 -14.73
C LYS A 88 -12.28 -4.36 -15.80
N GLU A 89 -11.08 -4.08 -16.26
CA GLU A 89 -10.83 -3.13 -17.35
C GLU A 89 -11.41 -3.64 -18.67
N LEU A 90 -11.16 -4.90 -19.02
CA LEU A 90 -11.65 -5.52 -20.26
C LEU A 90 -13.18 -5.65 -20.30
N VAL A 91 -13.83 -5.86 -19.14
CA VAL A 91 -15.29 -5.94 -19.05
C VAL A 91 -15.95 -4.57 -19.13
N LYS A 92 -15.32 -3.52 -18.63
CA LYS A 92 -15.82 -2.13 -18.78
C LYS A 92 -15.96 -1.72 -20.24
N ASP A 93 -15.07 -2.20 -21.10
CA ASP A 93 -15.07 -1.90 -22.54
C ASP A 93 -16.18 -2.67 -23.31
N LYS A 94 -16.71 -3.77 -22.75
CA LYS A 94 -17.66 -4.66 -23.46
C LYS A 94 -19.12 -4.59 -23.02
N LYS A 95 -19.49 -3.96 -21.93
CA LYS A 95 -20.84 -3.58 -21.42
C LYS A 95 -20.81 -3.51 -19.89
N GLY A 96 -21.26 -2.38 -19.33
CA GLY A 96 -21.36 -2.17 -17.89
C GLY A 96 -22.38 -3.07 -17.21
N ILE A 97 -21.97 -4.24 -16.77
CA ILE A 97 -22.70 -5.04 -15.78
C ILE A 97 -21.63 -5.78 -14.96
N LEU A 98 -21.27 -5.22 -13.82
CA LEU A 98 -20.76 -5.99 -12.71
C LEU A 98 -21.96 -6.36 -11.85
N THR A 99 -22.50 -7.55 -12.03
CA THR A 99 -23.46 -8.11 -11.08
C THR A 99 -22.71 -8.41 -9.78
N MET A 100 -23.08 -7.68 -8.75
CA MET A 100 -22.73 -8.04 -7.38
C MET A 100 -23.41 -9.38 -7.03
N PRO A 101 -22.79 -10.26 -6.24
CA PRO A 101 -23.50 -11.42 -5.71
C PRO A 101 -24.75 -10.91 -5.00
N GLN A 102 -25.93 -11.39 -5.41
CA GLN A 102 -27.20 -11.02 -4.79
C GLN A 102 -27.15 -11.39 -3.31
N ARG A 103 -26.99 -10.41 -2.45
CA ARG A 103 -27.45 -10.51 -1.06
C ARG A 103 -28.96 -10.57 -1.10
N VAL A 104 -29.52 -11.59 -0.50
CA VAL A 104 -30.96 -11.64 -0.18
C VAL A 104 -31.31 -10.36 0.54
N ALA A 105 -32.06 -9.51 -0.12
CA ALA A 105 -32.52 -8.25 0.42
C ALA A 105 -33.58 -8.53 1.47
N THR A 106 -33.26 -8.36 2.72
CA THR A 106 -34.28 -8.01 3.72
C THR A 106 -34.47 -6.51 3.64
N HIS A 107 -35.57 -6.11 3.02
CA HIS A 107 -36.02 -4.74 2.99
C HIS A 107 -36.36 -4.28 4.43
N ALA A 108 -35.53 -3.41 4.98
CA ALA A 108 -35.94 -2.51 6.05
C ALA A 108 -36.06 -1.12 5.43
N ALA A 109 -37.24 -0.54 5.54
CA ALA A 109 -37.61 0.75 5.00
C ALA A 109 -36.70 1.87 5.51
N VAL A 110 -36.24 2.72 4.59
CA VAL A 110 -35.47 3.91 4.89
C VAL A 110 -36.39 4.97 5.42
N SER A 111 -36.30 5.27 6.72
CA SER A 111 -36.80 6.50 7.32
C SER A 111 -35.75 7.61 7.15
N ASN A 112 -36.15 8.74 6.62
CA ASN A 112 -35.35 9.96 6.49
C ASN A 112 -35.09 10.58 7.89
N SER A 113 -34.02 10.16 8.54
CA SER A 113 -33.27 10.90 9.54
C SER A 113 -31.80 10.55 9.32
N ALA A 114 -30.94 11.56 9.29
CA ALA A 114 -29.52 11.36 9.05
C ALA A 114 -28.86 10.70 10.27
N ASP A 115 -29.11 9.40 10.47
CA ASP A 115 -28.46 8.61 11.49
C ASP A 115 -26.98 8.42 11.10
N VAL A 116 -26.09 9.05 11.85
CA VAL A 116 -24.65 8.89 11.71
C VAL A 116 -24.27 7.48 12.15
N ILE A 117 -23.79 6.68 11.21
CA ILE A 117 -23.41 5.29 11.46
C ILE A 117 -22.01 5.27 12.11
N LYS A 118 -21.92 4.71 13.31
CA LYS A 118 -20.65 4.63 14.04
C LYS A 118 -19.85 3.40 13.65
N VAL A 119 -18.55 3.61 13.38
CA VAL A 119 -17.59 2.57 13.01
C VAL A 119 -16.39 2.66 13.95
N ASP A 120 -16.22 1.68 14.81
CA ASP A 120 -15.06 1.61 15.69
C ASP A 120 -13.91 0.85 15.02
N ALA A 121 -12.83 1.55 14.66
CA ALA A 121 -11.59 1.00 14.15
C ALA A 121 -10.43 1.15 15.15
N SER A 122 -10.76 1.35 16.45
CA SER A 122 -9.75 1.44 17.51
C SER A 122 -8.98 0.13 17.64
N GLY A 123 -7.69 0.22 17.94
CA GLY A 123 -6.80 -0.93 18.08
C GLY A 123 -6.30 -1.52 16.75
N LEU A 124 -6.86 -1.12 15.60
CA LEU A 124 -6.33 -1.50 14.30
C LEU A 124 -5.15 -0.59 13.93
N GLN A 125 -4.14 -1.17 13.26
CA GLN A 125 -3.02 -0.46 12.66
C GLN A 125 -3.16 -0.40 11.14
N CYS A 126 -2.54 0.59 10.48
CA CYS A 126 -2.52 0.73 9.02
C CYS A 126 -2.17 -0.62 8.35
N PRO A 127 -2.94 -1.08 7.32
CA PRO A 127 -4.06 -0.39 6.65
C PRO A 127 -5.45 -0.67 7.26
N GLY A 128 -5.54 -1.35 8.40
CA GLY A 128 -6.77 -1.86 9.00
C GLY A 128 -7.91 -0.83 9.14
N PRO A 129 -7.68 0.37 9.70
CA PRO A 129 -8.72 1.39 9.82
C PRO A 129 -9.33 1.80 8.47
N ILE A 130 -8.48 2.02 7.46
CA ILE A 130 -8.93 2.40 6.10
C ILE A 130 -9.71 1.27 5.44
N MET A 131 -9.28 0.02 5.60
CA MET A 131 -10.00 -1.14 5.07
C MET A 131 -11.40 -1.27 5.70
N LYS A 132 -11.52 -1.02 7.01
CA LYS A 132 -12.80 -1.06 7.72
C LYS A 132 -13.74 0.05 7.26
N VAL A 133 -13.23 1.26 7.06
CA VAL A 133 -13.97 2.38 6.46
C VAL A 133 -14.45 2.03 5.05
N ALA A 134 -13.56 1.54 4.20
CA ALA A 134 -13.87 1.17 2.82
C ALA A 134 -14.97 0.11 2.74
N SER A 135 -14.87 -0.94 3.56
CA SER A 135 -15.89 -1.99 3.65
C SER A 135 -17.24 -1.41 4.07
N LYS A 136 -17.26 -0.55 5.11
CA LYS A 136 -18.53 0.02 5.60
C LYS A 136 -19.15 0.99 4.61
N ILE A 137 -18.35 1.88 4.01
CA ILE A 137 -18.83 2.82 2.96
C ILE A 137 -19.42 2.07 1.76
N ALA A 138 -18.84 0.92 1.38
CA ALA A 138 -19.37 0.13 0.26
C ALA A 138 -20.82 -0.35 0.48
N GLU A 139 -21.20 -0.61 1.73
CA GLU A 139 -22.55 -1.09 2.11
C GLU A 139 -23.61 0.00 2.14
N LEU A 140 -23.24 1.27 2.11
CA LEU A 140 -24.12 2.41 2.32
C LEU A 140 -24.62 3.02 1.01
N ASN A 141 -25.65 3.86 1.08
CA ASN A 141 -26.10 4.67 -0.04
C ASN A 141 -25.30 5.98 -0.14
N GLU A 142 -25.31 6.61 -1.33
CA GLU A 142 -24.74 7.94 -1.54
C GLU A 142 -25.38 8.95 -0.56
N GLY A 143 -24.57 9.85 -0.02
CA GLY A 143 -24.99 10.84 0.97
C GLY A 143 -25.02 10.34 2.42
N SER A 144 -24.91 9.02 2.67
CA SER A 144 -24.83 8.48 4.03
C SER A 144 -23.59 8.99 4.77
N ILE A 145 -23.73 9.21 6.08
CA ILE A 145 -22.65 9.73 6.93
C ILE A 145 -22.20 8.66 7.91
N ILE A 146 -20.90 8.45 8.03
CA ILE A 146 -20.29 7.58 9.04
C ILE A 146 -19.36 8.38 9.95
N GLU A 147 -19.36 8.03 11.24
CA GLU A 147 -18.39 8.48 12.22
C GLU A 147 -17.41 7.34 12.52
N VAL A 148 -16.16 7.54 12.26
CA VAL A 148 -15.12 6.52 12.43
C VAL A 148 -14.18 6.92 13.55
N THR A 149 -13.96 6.01 14.51
CA THR A 149 -12.94 6.19 15.55
C THR A 149 -11.75 5.29 15.31
N SER A 150 -10.53 5.82 15.48
CA SER A 150 -9.28 5.06 15.35
C SER A 150 -8.24 5.55 16.35
N THR A 151 -7.38 4.64 16.81
CA THR A 151 -6.22 4.95 17.65
C THR A 151 -4.90 4.95 16.87
N ASP A 152 -4.94 4.61 15.58
CA ASP A 152 -3.77 4.66 14.70
C ASP A 152 -3.46 6.11 14.29
N ARG A 153 -2.25 6.57 14.58
CA ARG A 153 -1.81 7.94 14.25
C ARG A 153 -1.79 8.24 12.76
N GLY A 154 -1.51 7.23 11.94
CA GLY A 154 -1.49 7.33 10.48
C GLY A 154 -2.87 7.57 9.89
N PHE A 155 -3.93 7.13 10.58
CA PHE A 155 -5.30 7.28 10.14
C PHE A 155 -5.68 8.74 9.86
N LYS A 156 -5.14 9.69 10.61
CA LYS A 156 -5.40 11.12 10.41
C LYS A 156 -5.00 11.62 9.01
N SER A 157 -3.85 11.20 8.51
CA SER A 157 -3.40 11.58 7.15
C SER A 157 -4.03 10.70 6.08
N ASP A 158 -4.20 9.42 6.38
CA ASP A 158 -4.68 8.43 5.42
C ASP A 158 -6.14 8.61 5.07
N ILE A 159 -6.99 9.00 6.04
CA ILE A 159 -8.43 9.15 5.78
C ILE A 159 -8.72 10.31 4.83
N GLY A 160 -7.97 11.43 4.93
CA GLY A 160 -8.08 12.54 3.99
C GLY A 160 -7.66 12.15 2.57
N ALA A 161 -6.53 11.44 2.44
CA ALA A 161 -6.04 10.92 1.17
C ALA A 161 -7.03 9.91 0.55
N TRP A 162 -7.56 9.01 1.38
CA TRP A 162 -8.54 8.00 0.95
C TRP A 162 -9.85 8.66 0.45
N CYS A 163 -10.40 9.62 1.19
CA CYS A 163 -11.61 10.34 0.78
C CYS A 163 -11.43 11.00 -0.60
N LYS A 164 -10.32 11.71 -0.82
CA LYS A 164 -10.01 12.33 -2.12
C LYS A 164 -9.95 11.31 -3.26
N THR A 165 -9.24 10.19 -3.04
CA THR A 165 -9.04 9.16 -4.07
C THR A 165 -10.33 8.42 -4.41
N THR A 166 -11.23 8.27 -3.43
CA THR A 166 -12.47 7.49 -3.59
C THR A 166 -13.72 8.34 -3.86
N GLY A 167 -13.58 9.67 -3.92
CA GLY A 167 -14.70 10.58 -4.15
C GLY A 167 -15.63 10.75 -2.95
N ASN A 168 -15.20 10.36 -1.77
CA ASN A 168 -15.92 10.59 -0.53
C ASN A 168 -15.55 11.96 0.06
N SER A 169 -16.40 12.53 0.91
CA SER A 169 -16.16 13.82 1.56
C SER A 169 -15.80 13.62 3.03
N LEU A 170 -14.62 14.10 3.43
CA LEU A 170 -14.27 14.20 4.85
C LEU A 170 -14.91 15.48 5.41
N LEU A 171 -15.93 15.36 6.26
CA LEU A 171 -16.68 16.48 6.80
C LEU A 171 -16.02 17.07 8.03
N ASP A 172 -15.48 16.22 8.92
CA ASP A 172 -14.83 16.64 10.16
C ASP A 172 -13.73 15.65 10.57
N LEU A 173 -12.71 16.15 11.29
CA LEU A 173 -11.60 15.34 11.77
C LEU A 173 -11.09 15.87 13.11
N LYS A 174 -11.37 15.15 14.18
CA LYS A 174 -10.97 15.52 15.54
C LYS A 174 -9.97 14.54 16.13
N THR A 175 -9.14 15.01 17.03
CA THR A 175 -8.22 14.17 17.79
C THR A 175 -8.31 14.51 19.26
N GLU A 176 -8.79 13.57 20.07
CA GLU A 176 -8.93 13.72 21.51
C GLU A 176 -8.27 12.53 22.23
N LYS A 177 -7.40 12.80 23.19
CA LYS A 177 -6.73 11.77 24.04
C LYS A 177 -6.21 10.55 23.27
N LYS A 178 -5.59 10.75 22.09
CA LYS A 178 -5.06 9.72 21.17
C LYS A 178 -6.13 8.98 20.34
N VAL A 179 -7.40 9.33 20.43
CA VAL A 179 -8.45 8.83 19.56
C VAL A 179 -8.69 9.85 18.45
N ILE A 180 -8.69 9.38 17.23
CA ILE A 180 -8.98 10.17 16.03
C ILE A 180 -10.40 9.82 15.62
N THR A 181 -11.25 10.84 15.50
CA THR A 181 -12.64 10.69 15.05
C THR A 181 -12.80 11.42 13.73
N ALA A 182 -13.19 10.69 12.69
CA ALA A 182 -13.44 11.22 11.35
C ALA A 182 -14.92 11.10 11.00
N LEU A 183 -15.53 12.18 10.52
CA LEU A 183 -16.88 12.19 9.97
C LEU A 183 -16.80 12.21 8.46
N ILE A 184 -17.36 11.20 7.81
CA ILE A 184 -17.19 10.95 6.37
C ILE A 184 -18.57 10.80 5.73
N GLN A 185 -18.81 11.54 4.67
CA GLN A 185 -19.99 11.36 3.83
C GLN A 185 -19.65 10.57 2.58
N LYS A 186 -20.44 9.55 2.30
CA LYS A 186 -20.32 8.78 1.05
C LYS A 186 -20.63 9.66 -0.15
N GLY A 187 -19.66 9.80 -1.05
CA GLY A 187 -19.82 10.47 -2.34
C GLY A 187 -20.39 9.55 -3.40
N GLY A 188 -20.99 10.13 -4.46
CA GLY A 188 -21.64 9.39 -5.52
C GLY A 188 -20.73 8.99 -6.68
N LYS A 189 -19.65 9.69 -6.91
CA LYS A 189 -18.65 9.34 -7.94
C LYS A 189 -17.26 9.52 -7.36
N PRO A 190 -16.33 8.56 -7.60
CA PRO A 190 -14.92 8.83 -7.41
C PRO A 190 -14.60 10.14 -8.15
N ALA A 191 -13.84 11.02 -7.53
CA ALA A 191 -13.32 12.18 -8.26
C ALA A 191 -12.73 11.62 -9.55
N VAL A 192 -13.28 12.02 -10.69
CA VAL A 192 -12.65 11.77 -11.98
C VAL A 192 -11.33 12.50 -11.86
N ILE A 193 -10.26 11.75 -11.59
CA ILE A 193 -8.92 12.27 -11.73
C ILE A 193 -8.83 12.55 -13.21
N GLU A 194 -9.09 13.80 -13.60
CA GLU A 194 -8.77 14.25 -14.95
C GLU A 194 -7.36 13.75 -15.20
N ASN A 195 -7.19 12.98 -16.28
CA ASN A 195 -5.92 12.45 -16.71
C ASN A 195 -4.92 13.60 -16.87
N SER A 196 -4.40 14.10 -15.77
CA SER A 196 -3.16 14.84 -15.79
C SER A 196 -2.17 13.79 -16.25
N SER A 197 -1.73 13.90 -17.49
CA SER A 197 -0.66 13.10 -18.11
C SER A 197 0.39 12.79 -17.05
N GLY A 198 0.48 11.54 -16.61
CA GLY A 198 1.16 11.14 -15.39
C GLY A 198 2.63 11.55 -15.35
N ASN A 199 2.89 12.78 -14.89
CA ASN A 199 4.22 13.33 -14.73
C ASN A 199 4.83 12.99 -13.35
N GLY A 200 4.11 12.25 -12.50
CA GLY A 200 4.54 11.85 -11.18
C GLY A 200 5.41 10.59 -11.19
N GLN A 201 6.36 10.50 -10.27
CA GLN A 201 7.16 9.32 -10.00
C GLN A 201 7.25 9.08 -8.50
N THR A 202 6.89 7.86 -8.07
CA THR A 202 6.99 7.45 -6.67
C THR A 202 8.04 6.34 -6.53
N ILE A 203 8.94 6.49 -5.57
CA ILE A 203 10.00 5.53 -5.27
C ILE A 203 9.87 5.08 -3.81
N VAL A 204 9.82 3.76 -3.59
CA VAL A 204 9.80 3.19 -2.24
C VAL A 204 11.22 2.92 -1.78
N VAL A 205 11.59 3.50 -0.62
CA VAL A 205 12.89 3.33 0.02
C VAL A 205 12.70 2.49 1.29
N PHE A 206 13.03 1.21 1.23
CA PHE A 206 12.81 0.26 2.32
C PHE A 206 14.11 -0.26 2.97
N SER A 207 15.28 0.09 2.42
CA SER A 207 16.58 -0.34 2.90
C SER A 207 17.42 0.84 3.38
N ASN A 208 18.25 0.60 4.37
CA ASN A 208 19.28 1.53 4.85
C ASN A 208 20.69 1.20 4.31
N ASP A 209 20.78 0.40 3.26
CA ASP A 209 22.06 0.16 2.59
C ASP A 209 22.48 1.39 1.79
N LEU A 210 23.74 1.80 1.96
CA LEU A 210 24.30 3.01 1.34
C LEU A 210 24.13 3.02 -0.19
N ASP A 211 24.46 1.91 -0.85
CA ASP A 211 24.35 1.74 -2.29
C ASP A 211 22.90 1.82 -2.80
N LYS A 212 21.96 1.23 -2.08
CA LYS A 212 20.53 1.27 -2.42
C LYS A 212 19.92 2.65 -2.18
N ALA A 213 20.31 3.30 -1.08
CA ALA A 213 19.88 4.66 -0.78
C ALA A 213 20.39 5.67 -1.81
N LEU A 214 21.68 5.56 -2.20
CA LEU A 214 22.28 6.35 -3.28
C LEU A 214 21.51 6.17 -4.59
N ALA A 215 21.26 4.92 -5.00
CA ALA A 215 20.54 4.63 -6.24
C ALA A 215 19.14 5.26 -6.25
N ALA A 216 18.37 5.11 -5.16
CA ALA A 216 17.04 5.69 -5.05
C ALA A 216 17.06 7.22 -5.15
N LEU A 217 17.97 7.89 -4.46
CA LEU A 217 18.07 9.35 -4.46
C LEU A 217 18.62 9.91 -5.77
N ILE A 218 19.58 9.23 -6.41
CA ILE A 218 20.09 9.61 -7.74
C ILE A 218 18.97 9.55 -8.78
N ILE A 219 18.18 8.46 -8.78
CA ILE A 219 17.03 8.31 -9.68
C ILE A 219 15.98 9.39 -9.40
N ALA A 220 15.69 9.69 -8.12
CA ALA A 220 14.74 10.71 -7.73
C ALA A 220 15.15 12.11 -8.22
N ASN A 221 16.41 12.49 -8.00
CA ASN A 221 16.94 13.79 -8.46
C ASN A 221 16.97 13.87 -10.00
N GLY A 222 17.36 12.78 -10.68
CA GLY A 222 17.31 12.70 -12.12
C GLY A 222 15.91 12.85 -12.70
N ALA A 223 14.91 12.20 -12.08
CA ALA A 223 13.52 12.33 -12.48
C ALA A 223 12.98 13.76 -12.24
N LYS A 224 13.37 14.37 -11.11
CA LYS A 224 13.01 15.76 -10.82
C LYS A 224 13.63 16.75 -11.81
N ALA A 225 14.90 16.53 -12.17
CA ALA A 225 15.59 17.32 -13.20
C ALA A 225 14.93 17.15 -14.60
N ALA A 226 14.33 16.00 -14.88
CA ALA A 226 13.52 15.75 -16.07
C ALA A 226 12.09 16.34 -15.99
N GLY A 227 11.80 17.18 -14.99
CA GLY A 227 10.52 17.88 -14.83
C GLY A 227 9.40 17.03 -14.20
N LYS A 228 9.72 15.87 -13.59
CA LYS A 228 8.72 15.03 -12.95
C LYS A 228 8.43 15.47 -11.51
N ASP A 229 7.20 15.23 -11.06
CA ASP A 229 6.87 15.32 -9.65
C ASP A 229 7.27 14.03 -8.95
N VAL A 230 8.21 14.14 -8.01
CA VAL A 230 8.81 12.97 -7.37
C VAL A 230 8.40 12.88 -5.91
N THR A 231 8.01 11.67 -5.50
CA THR A 231 7.72 11.33 -4.10
C THR A 231 8.56 10.13 -3.68
N LEU A 232 9.27 10.26 -2.57
CA LEU A 232 10.02 9.17 -1.92
C LEU A 232 9.22 8.70 -0.70
N PHE A 233 8.85 7.42 -0.67
CA PHE A 233 8.15 6.79 0.44
C PHE A 233 9.12 5.90 1.22
N PHE A 234 9.47 6.34 2.44
CA PHE A 234 10.40 5.64 3.31
C PHE A 234 9.67 4.71 4.28
N THR A 235 10.06 3.46 4.29
CA THR A 235 9.44 2.43 5.13
C THR A 235 10.51 1.52 5.73
N PHE A 236 10.22 0.90 6.86
CA PHE A 236 11.14 0.01 7.60
C PHE A 236 12.55 0.61 7.71
N TRP A 237 13.57 -0.14 7.30
CA TRP A 237 14.98 0.26 7.43
C TRP A 237 15.30 1.56 6.68
N GLY A 238 14.57 1.88 5.61
CA GLY A 238 14.73 3.14 4.87
C GLY A 238 14.49 4.39 5.72
N LEU A 239 13.70 4.29 6.80
CA LEU A 239 13.48 5.39 7.74
C LEU A 239 14.77 5.88 8.41
N ASN A 240 15.77 5.00 8.56
CA ASN A 240 17.06 5.37 9.17
C ASN A 240 17.82 6.43 8.36
N ILE A 241 17.56 6.53 7.05
CA ILE A 241 18.14 7.56 6.17
C ILE A 241 17.69 8.96 6.60
N LEU A 242 16.45 9.06 7.08
CA LEU A 242 15.80 10.31 7.45
C LEU A 242 16.06 10.72 8.92
N ARG A 243 16.72 9.88 9.71
CA ARG A 243 16.97 10.20 11.14
C ARG A 243 18.03 11.30 11.30
N LYS A 244 17.74 12.24 12.18
CA LYS A 244 18.70 13.24 12.62
C LYS A 244 19.75 12.58 13.52
N PRO A 245 21.05 12.80 13.30
CA PRO A 245 22.08 12.29 14.21
C PRO A 245 21.94 12.94 15.60
N GLN A 246 22.19 12.17 16.64
CA GLN A 246 22.33 12.62 18.05
C GLN A 246 21.06 13.19 18.73
N ILE A 247 19.87 13.08 18.15
CA ILE A 247 18.66 13.49 18.84
C ILE A 247 18.20 12.40 19.81
N ARG A 248 18.12 12.74 21.11
CA ARG A 248 17.60 11.88 22.15
C ARG A 248 16.16 12.26 22.51
N VAL A 249 15.23 11.38 22.20
CA VAL A 249 13.80 11.54 22.54
C VAL A 249 13.44 10.59 23.69
N LYS A 250 12.51 11.00 24.55
CA LYS A 250 11.96 10.11 25.59
C LYS A 250 11.19 8.96 24.93
N LYS A 251 11.67 7.74 25.11
CA LYS A 251 11.10 6.51 24.52
C LYS A 251 10.94 5.43 25.58
N GLY A 252 10.10 4.43 25.29
CA GLY A 252 10.04 3.18 26.03
C GLY A 252 11.36 2.41 26.00
N ILE A 253 11.51 1.42 26.86
CA ILE A 253 12.76 0.63 26.97
C ILE A 253 13.06 -0.10 25.66
N ILE A 254 12.05 -0.71 25.05
CA ILE A 254 12.17 -1.46 23.80
C ILE A 254 12.55 -0.52 22.64
N ASP A 255 11.89 0.63 22.53
CA ASP A 255 12.17 1.63 21.49
C ASP A 255 13.60 2.20 21.62
N LYS A 256 14.11 2.35 22.86
CA LYS A 256 15.50 2.77 23.11
C LYS A 256 16.50 1.72 22.66
N MET A 257 16.22 0.45 22.93
CA MET A 257 17.09 -0.66 22.52
C MET A 257 17.16 -0.74 20.98
N PHE A 258 16.03 -0.67 20.28
CA PHE A 258 16.01 -0.60 18.82
C PHE A 258 16.77 0.63 18.30
N GLY A 259 16.54 1.81 18.89
CA GLY A 259 17.21 3.04 18.51
C GLY A 259 18.74 2.96 18.61
N LEU A 260 19.28 2.25 19.61
CA LEU A 260 20.71 2.06 19.80
C LEU A 260 21.33 1.12 18.76
N MET A 261 20.57 0.14 18.28
CA MET A 261 21.03 -0.86 17.30
C MET A 261 20.96 -0.36 15.85
N MET A 262 20.16 0.67 15.58
CA MET A 262 19.94 1.18 14.22
C MET A 262 20.88 2.35 13.90
N PRO A 263 21.36 2.46 12.64
CA PRO A 263 22.16 3.61 12.22
C PRO A 263 21.34 4.91 12.30
N GLU A 264 21.96 5.97 12.78
CA GLU A 264 21.36 7.30 12.89
C GLU A 264 21.80 8.18 11.73
N GLY A 265 20.92 8.32 10.73
CA GLY A 265 21.11 9.21 9.60
C GLY A 265 21.94 8.64 8.46
N ALA A 266 21.94 9.37 7.36
CA ALA A 266 22.54 8.98 6.08
C ALA A 266 24.07 8.71 6.15
N GLU A 267 24.79 9.33 7.10
CA GLU A 267 26.25 9.19 7.19
C GLU A 267 26.71 7.85 7.75
N LYS A 268 25.87 7.22 8.59
CA LYS A 268 26.21 5.95 9.27
C LYS A 268 25.80 4.71 8.49
N LEU A 269 25.30 4.86 7.26
CA LEU A 269 24.88 3.73 6.45
C LEU A 269 26.08 2.93 5.95
N THR A 270 25.87 1.61 5.84
CA THR A 270 26.85 0.65 5.39
C THR A 270 26.43 0.06 4.02
N LEU A 271 27.40 -0.54 3.30
CA LEU A 271 27.10 -1.21 2.04
C LEU A 271 26.28 -2.49 2.25
N SER A 272 25.44 -2.81 1.28
CA SER A 272 24.66 -4.06 1.25
C SER A 272 25.54 -5.31 1.13
N LYS A 273 26.66 -5.18 0.43
CA LYS A 273 27.66 -6.25 0.22
C LYS A 273 29.06 -5.68 0.40
N MET A 274 30.03 -6.56 0.67
CA MET A 274 31.44 -6.18 0.86
C MET A 274 31.68 -5.15 1.98
N ASN A 275 30.83 -5.12 3.00
CA ASN A 275 30.97 -4.15 4.07
C ASN A 275 32.25 -4.35 4.93
N MET A 276 32.72 -5.60 5.10
CA MET A 276 33.98 -5.95 5.76
C MET A 276 34.18 -5.16 7.10
N LEU A 277 33.20 -5.25 8.00
CA LEU A 277 33.19 -4.49 9.27
C LEU A 277 33.27 -2.95 9.10
N GLY A 278 32.76 -2.42 7.99
CA GLY A 278 32.75 -1.00 7.67
C GLY A 278 33.88 -0.53 6.74
N ALA A 279 34.93 -1.31 6.55
CA ALA A 279 36.05 -0.96 5.67
C ALA A 279 35.60 -0.74 4.23
N GLY A 280 34.69 -1.59 3.71
CA GLY A 280 34.11 -1.45 2.39
C GLY A 280 33.34 -0.14 2.21
N SER A 281 32.57 0.28 3.22
CA SER A 281 31.85 1.55 3.21
C SER A 281 32.79 2.76 3.19
N LEU A 282 33.89 2.70 3.93
CA LEU A 282 34.92 3.75 3.93
C LEU A 282 35.61 3.83 2.57
N MET A 283 36.00 2.68 2.00
CA MET A 283 36.59 2.62 0.68
C MET A 283 35.64 3.16 -0.41
N MET A 284 34.37 2.81 -0.35
CA MET A 284 33.36 3.32 -1.30
C MET A 284 33.25 4.84 -1.21
N LYS A 285 33.12 5.39 0.00
CA LYS A 285 33.06 6.85 0.24
C LYS A 285 34.33 7.56 -0.26
N TRP A 286 35.50 6.94 -0.07
CA TRP A 286 36.75 7.45 -0.62
C TRP A 286 36.77 7.45 -2.14
N VAL A 287 36.36 6.36 -2.79
CA VAL A 287 36.27 6.26 -4.26
C VAL A 287 35.27 7.29 -4.80
N MET A 288 34.10 7.44 -4.17
CA MET A 288 33.11 8.45 -4.54
C MET A 288 33.73 9.85 -4.52
N LYS A 289 34.48 10.18 -3.48
CA LYS A 289 35.19 11.46 -3.38
C LYS A 289 36.22 11.64 -4.51
N GLN A 290 36.99 10.60 -4.82
CA GLN A 290 37.97 10.63 -5.94
C GLN A 290 37.30 10.81 -7.32
N LYS A 291 36.09 10.32 -7.48
CA LYS A 291 35.32 10.40 -8.73
C LYS A 291 34.35 11.60 -8.75
N ASN A 292 34.42 12.50 -7.78
CA ASN A 292 33.50 13.65 -7.63
C ASN A 292 32.03 13.23 -7.61
N VAL A 293 31.72 12.07 -7.02
CA VAL A 293 30.34 11.64 -6.77
C VAL A 293 29.88 12.19 -5.44
N SER A 294 28.74 12.87 -5.43
CA SER A 294 28.15 13.48 -4.24
C SER A 294 27.88 12.43 -3.16
N THR A 295 28.07 12.82 -1.92
CA THR A 295 27.74 11.99 -0.75
C THR A 295 26.23 11.81 -0.61
N LEU A 296 25.80 10.81 0.13
CA LEU A 296 24.38 10.56 0.37
C LEU A 296 23.66 11.79 1.00
N ASN A 297 24.33 12.47 1.94
CA ASN A 297 23.81 13.69 2.55
C ASN A 297 23.63 14.83 1.56
N GLU A 298 24.61 15.04 0.69
CA GLU A 298 24.54 16.07 -0.35
C GLU A 298 23.37 15.78 -1.32
N ILE A 299 23.24 14.51 -1.78
CA ILE A 299 22.14 14.11 -2.68
C ILE A 299 20.78 14.23 -1.98
N LEU A 300 20.70 13.90 -0.69
CA LEU A 300 19.50 14.04 0.12
C LEU A 300 19.09 15.52 0.26
N THR A 301 20.07 16.39 0.49
CA THR A 301 19.86 17.85 0.58
C THR A 301 19.38 18.41 -0.77
N GLN A 302 20.04 18.04 -1.86
CA GLN A 302 19.62 18.40 -3.23
C GLN A 302 18.18 17.96 -3.53
N ALA A 303 17.80 16.74 -3.11
CA ALA A 303 16.45 16.22 -3.29
C ALA A 303 15.40 17.08 -2.56
N ARG A 304 15.71 17.54 -1.33
CA ARG A 304 14.84 18.41 -0.56
C ARG A 304 14.73 19.81 -1.18
N GLU A 305 15.85 20.40 -1.56
CA GLU A 305 15.92 21.71 -2.20
C GLU A 305 15.19 21.72 -3.57
N ALA A 306 15.25 20.61 -4.30
CA ALA A 306 14.51 20.41 -5.53
C ALA A 306 13.00 20.21 -5.34
N GLY A 307 12.51 20.16 -4.10
CA GLY A 307 11.09 19.98 -3.78
C GLY A 307 10.57 18.57 -4.02
N ILE A 308 11.43 17.56 -3.88
CA ILE A 308 11.02 16.15 -3.82
C ILE A 308 10.28 15.92 -2.50
N LYS A 309 9.10 15.30 -2.56
CA LYS A 309 8.30 14.99 -1.38
C LYS A 309 8.85 13.76 -0.67
N PHE A 310 9.04 13.84 0.64
CA PHE A 310 9.45 12.73 1.49
C PHE A 310 8.31 12.33 2.41
N ILE A 311 7.91 11.06 2.36
CA ILE A 311 6.86 10.50 3.20
C ILE A 311 7.47 9.36 4.05
N ALA A 312 7.35 9.47 5.36
CA ALA A 312 7.74 8.43 6.31
C ALA A 312 6.52 7.56 6.67
N CYS A 313 6.65 6.24 6.55
CA CYS A 313 5.59 5.29 6.87
C CYS A 313 5.32 5.27 8.38
N ASN A 314 4.13 5.73 8.81
CA ASN A 314 3.74 5.78 10.21
C ASN A 314 3.80 4.40 10.89
N MET A 315 3.23 3.37 10.26
CA MET A 315 3.24 2.01 10.81
C MET A 315 4.67 1.50 11.06
N SER A 316 5.58 1.71 10.10
CA SER A 316 6.98 1.32 10.26
C SER A 316 7.70 2.12 11.34
N MET A 317 7.37 3.41 11.49
CA MET A 317 7.87 4.24 12.59
C MET A 317 7.45 3.69 13.95
N ASP A 318 6.18 3.32 14.11
CA ASP A 318 5.65 2.75 15.35
C ASP A 318 6.30 1.40 15.68
N VAL A 319 6.44 0.50 14.69
CA VAL A 319 7.09 -0.81 14.86
C VAL A 319 8.56 -0.68 15.24
N MET A 320 9.28 0.28 14.65
CA MET A 320 10.71 0.49 14.88
C MET A 320 11.01 1.46 16.03
N GLY A 321 9.98 1.99 16.70
CA GLY A 321 10.14 2.93 17.80
C GLY A 321 10.77 4.26 17.38
N ILE A 322 10.59 4.70 16.13
CA ILE A 322 11.08 5.98 15.62
C ILE A 322 10.01 7.05 15.86
N LYS A 323 10.39 8.18 16.45
CA LYS A 323 9.49 9.30 16.72
C LYS A 323 9.62 10.39 15.65
N PRO A 324 8.56 11.15 15.38
CA PRO A 324 8.59 12.25 14.39
C PRO A 324 9.74 13.23 14.60
N GLU A 325 10.05 13.52 15.85
CA GLU A 325 11.10 14.48 16.24
C GLU A 325 12.51 14.00 15.85
N GLU A 326 12.68 12.71 15.61
CA GLU A 326 13.96 12.12 15.16
C GLU A 326 14.17 12.25 13.66
N LEU A 327 13.16 12.63 12.90
CA LEU A 327 13.26 12.77 11.45
C LEU A 327 13.74 14.17 11.06
N ILE A 328 14.42 14.26 9.92
CA ILE A 328 14.80 15.55 9.32
C ILE A 328 13.55 16.37 8.99
N ASP A 329 13.70 17.69 8.93
CA ASP A 329 12.59 18.59 8.70
C ASP A 329 12.03 18.43 7.25
N GLY A 330 10.73 18.68 7.08
CA GLY A 330 10.06 18.59 5.78
C GLY A 330 9.64 17.16 5.37
N VAL A 331 9.72 16.19 6.27
CA VAL A 331 9.19 14.84 6.05
C VAL A 331 7.72 14.80 6.47
N GLU A 332 6.84 14.39 5.54
CA GLU A 332 5.44 14.10 5.84
C GLU A 332 5.32 12.71 6.46
N ILE A 333 4.40 12.54 7.41
CA ILE A 333 4.08 11.23 7.98
C ILE A 333 2.79 10.74 7.34
N GLY A 334 2.80 9.52 6.83
CA GLY A 334 1.65 8.93 6.18
C GLY A 334 1.69 7.40 6.18
N GLY A 335 0.54 6.81 5.89
CA GLY A 335 0.43 5.36 5.71
C GLY A 335 0.24 4.98 4.23
N VAL A 336 -0.35 3.79 4.02
CA VAL A 336 -0.56 3.22 2.68
C VAL A 336 -1.48 4.08 1.81
N ALA A 337 -2.51 4.73 2.38
CA ALA A 337 -3.42 5.57 1.59
C ALA A 337 -2.72 6.82 1.07
N LYS A 338 -1.84 7.44 1.87
CA LYS A 338 -1.01 8.56 1.44
C LYS A 338 -0.02 8.15 0.33
N TYR A 339 0.55 6.95 0.42
CA TYR A 339 1.37 6.38 -0.64
C TYR A 339 0.58 6.17 -1.93
N ILE A 340 -0.64 5.59 -1.84
CA ILE A 340 -1.50 5.35 -3.01
C ILE A 340 -1.95 6.68 -3.64
N GLU A 341 -2.26 7.70 -2.86
CA GLU A 341 -2.52 9.05 -3.37
C GLU A 341 -1.34 9.53 -4.23
N ALA A 342 -0.11 9.40 -3.73
CA ALA A 342 1.09 9.77 -4.48
C ALA A 342 1.33 8.91 -5.73
N VAL A 343 0.98 7.61 -5.68
CA VAL A 343 1.12 6.67 -6.82
C VAL A 343 0.06 6.92 -7.89
N SER A 344 -1.13 7.41 -7.53
CA SER A 344 -2.22 7.68 -8.49
C SER A 344 -1.81 8.68 -9.57
N TYR A 345 -0.75 9.46 -9.34
CA TYR A 345 -0.12 10.33 -10.31
C TYR A 345 1.05 9.66 -11.08
N THR A 346 1.29 8.36 -10.85
CA THR A 346 2.43 7.64 -11.42
C THR A 346 1.93 6.37 -12.08
N HIS A 347 2.22 6.17 -13.38
CA HIS A 347 2.04 4.87 -14.01
C HIS A 347 3.10 3.91 -13.47
N LEU A 348 2.71 2.94 -12.67
CA LEU A 348 3.52 1.77 -12.35
C LEU A 348 3.66 0.93 -13.64
N ARG A 349 4.84 0.93 -14.23
CA ARG A 349 5.27 -0.07 -15.20
C ARG A 349 6.04 -1.17 -14.50
#